data_3eb38374b478901e3c11cebbd0e441be
#
_entry.id   3eb38374b478901e3c11cebbd0e441be
#
_cell.length_a   1.000
_cell.length_b   1.000
_cell.length_c   1.000
_cell.angle_alpha   90.00
_cell.angle_beta   90.00
_cell.angle_gamma   90.00
#
_symmetry.space_group_name_H-M   'P 1'
#
loop_
_entity.id
_entity.type
_entity.pdbx_description
1 polymer ?
#
loop_
_entity_poly.entity_id
_entity_poly.type
_entity_poly.pdbx_seq_one_letter_code
_entity_poly.pdbx_strand_id
1 'polypeptide(L)'
;AKRSERAKYIQYTNTPYYTCSTVFYVRKGEKDIIKTYKDLQNYMIGYVDNSAYFAPFDTDKTLNKRAVTNESQLIKMLAIRRIKVMIGTDCQVDYDIKKLGLIGKFEKTLYKPNNKVDLYLGISKKSELINDIDKINQTIEDILQEGLIKDYAKKYYE
;
A
#
# COMPACT_ATOMS: atom_id res chain seq x y z
N ALA A 1 -8.09 4.24 -0.79
CA ALA A 1 -8.55 4.47 0.59
C ALA A 1 -9.62 5.57 0.62
N LYS A 2 -10.60 5.46 1.51
CA LYS A 2 -11.60 6.51 1.77
C LYS A 2 -10.89 7.75 2.33
N ARG A 3 -11.27 8.94 1.82
CA ARG A 3 -10.85 10.24 2.37
C ARG A 3 -12.07 11.15 2.43
N SER A 4 -12.22 11.91 3.52
CA SER A 4 -13.35 12.84 3.73
C SER A 4 -13.51 13.87 2.62
N GLU A 5 -12.40 14.40 2.12
CA GLU A 5 -12.40 15.35 0.99
C GLU A 5 -12.95 14.72 -0.29
N ARG A 6 -12.59 13.47 -0.59
CA ARG A 6 -13.08 12.75 -1.78
C ARG A 6 -14.53 12.33 -1.64
N ALA A 7 -15.01 12.08 -0.43
CA ALA A 7 -16.40 11.70 -0.17
C ALA A 7 -17.43 12.77 -0.62
N LYS A 8 -16.99 14.01 -0.83
CA LYS A 8 -17.83 15.05 -1.42
C LYS A 8 -18.26 14.70 -2.85
N TYR A 9 -17.39 14.03 -3.61
CA TYR A 9 -17.59 13.76 -5.04
C TYR A 9 -17.71 12.26 -5.36
N ILE A 10 -17.32 11.41 -4.42
CA ILE A 10 -17.28 9.95 -4.59
C ILE A 10 -18.16 9.30 -3.52
N GLN A 11 -19.04 8.41 -3.96
CA GLN A 11 -19.72 7.44 -3.11
C GLN A 11 -18.87 6.18 -3.06
N TYR A 12 -18.49 5.76 -1.86
CA TYR A 12 -17.76 4.52 -1.64
C TYR A 12 -18.73 3.39 -1.29
N THR A 13 -18.35 2.17 -1.65
CA THR A 13 -19.04 0.97 -1.18
C THR A 13 -18.95 0.84 0.34
N ASN A 14 -19.87 0.09 0.94
CA ASN A 14 -19.95 -0.09 2.38
C ASN A 14 -18.78 -0.95 2.89
N THR A 15 -18.52 -2.04 2.20
CA THR A 15 -17.51 -3.04 2.55
C THR A 15 -16.25 -2.85 1.69
N PRO A 16 -15.04 -2.91 2.26
CA PRO A 16 -13.81 -2.93 1.48
C PRO A 16 -13.70 -4.26 0.74
N TYR A 17 -13.36 -4.21 -0.54
CA TYR A 17 -13.13 -5.45 -1.31
C TYR A 17 -11.78 -6.09 -1.05
N TYR A 18 -10.80 -5.32 -0.55
CA TYR A 18 -9.47 -5.81 -0.19
C TYR A 18 -8.83 -4.92 0.88
N THR A 19 -7.91 -5.50 1.68
CA THR A 19 -7.16 -4.76 2.70
C THR A 19 -5.67 -5.02 2.52
N CYS A 20 -4.89 -3.96 2.40
CA CYS A 20 -3.45 -3.98 2.34
C CYS A 20 -2.85 -3.49 3.66
N SER A 21 -1.55 -3.72 3.84
CA SER A 21 -0.81 -3.20 5.00
C SER A 21 0.27 -2.23 4.56
N THR A 22 0.48 -1.18 5.34
CA THR A 22 1.67 -0.35 5.19
C THR A 22 2.87 -1.11 5.74
N VAL A 23 3.93 -1.21 4.97
CA VAL A 23 5.14 -1.95 5.33
C VAL A 23 6.41 -1.23 4.88
N PHE A 24 7.51 -1.54 5.54
CA PHE A 24 8.84 -1.12 5.11
C PHE A 24 9.54 -2.29 4.42
N TYR A 25 10.23 -1.97 3.32
CA TYR A 25 11.03 -2.92 2.56
C TYR A 25 12.51 -2.57 2.62
N VAL A 26 13.30 -3.61 2.67
CA VAL A 26 14.77 -3.59 2.61
C VAL A 26 15.25 -4.67 1.63
N ARG A 27 16.54 -4.68 1.32
CA ARG A 27 17.10 -5.79 0.53
C ARG A 27 17.11 -7.08 1.34
N LYS A 28 17.11 -8.19 0.64
CA LYS A 28 17.19 -9.53 1.22
C LYS A 28 18.36 -9.64 2.20
N GLY A 29 18.10 -10.19 3.40
CA GLY A 29 19.07 -10.34 4.49
C GLY A 29 19.20 -9.11 5.40
N GLU A 30 18.40 -8.05 5.19
CA GLU A 30 18.50 -6.80 5.95
C GLU A 30 17.24 -6.51 6.80
N LYS A 31 16.31 -7.46 6.97
CA LYS A 31 15.02 -7.22 7.67
C LYS A 31 15.19 -6.72 9.12
N ASP A 32 16.31 -7.07 9.77
CA ASP A 32 16.57 -6.78 11.17
C ASP A 32 17.08 -5.35 11.42
N ILE A 33 17.36 -4.58 10.36
CA ILE A 33 17.83 -3.20 10.53
C ILE A 33 16.75 -2.26 11.04
N ILE A 34 15.47 -2.62 10.87
CA ILE A 34 14.32 -1.87 11.38
C ILE A 34 13.45 -2.82 12.22
N LYS A 35 13.63 -2.77 13.54
CA LYS A 35 12.85 -3.54 14.53
C LYS A 35 11.79 -2.70 15.21
N THR A 36 12.02 -1.38 15.28
CA THR A 36 11.14 -0.40 15.91
C THR A 36 11.01 0.84 15.02
N TYR A 37 10.02 1.69 15.30
CA TYR A 37 9.87 2.97 14.61
C TYR A 37 11.12 3.86 14.74
N LYS A 38 11.77 3.84 15.91
CA LYS A 38 12.95 4.66 16.18
C LYS A 38 14.13 4.33 15.26
N ASP A 39 14.26 3.08 14.83
CA ASP A 39 15.36 2.66 13.96
C ASP A 39 15.30 3.34 12.59
N LEU A 40 14.13 3.85 12.18
CA LEU A 40 13.96 4.60 10.93
C LEU A 40 14.83 5.86 10.86
N GLN A 41 15.17 6.47 12.01
CA GLN A 41 16.00 7.66 12.09
C GLN A 41 17.43 7.44 11.57
N ASN A 42 17.89 6.19 11.54
CA ASN A 42 19.24 5.85 11.12
C ASN A 42 19.40 5.74 9.60
N TYR A 43 18.31 5.84 8.84
CA TYR A 43 18.35 5.54 7.41
C TYR A 43 17.60 6.58 6.58
N MET A 44 18.03 6.74 5.32
CA MET A 44 17.23 7.44 4.32
C MET A 44 16.09 6.54 3.87
N ILE A 45 14.86 7.02 4.01
CA ILE A 45 13.63 6.27 3.70
C ILE A 45 13.02 6.84 2.43
N GLY A 46 12.93 6.02 1.39
CA GLY A 46 12.21 6.39 0.18
C GLY A 46 10.70 6.25 0.35
N TYR A 47 9.94 7.20 -0.19
CA TYR A 47 8.48 7.19 -0.21
C TYR A 47 7.92 7.82 -1.49
N VAL A 48 6.69 7.49 -1.85
CA VAL A 48 6.02 8.11 -3.01
C VAL A 48 5.41 9.43 -2.60
N ASP A 49 5.71 10.48 -3.36
CA ASP A 49 5.21 11.82 -3.11
C ASP A 49 3.66 11.86 -3.13
N ASN A 50 3.08 12.76 -2.34
CA ASN A 50 1.64 12.90 -2.18
C ASN A 50 0.89 11.63 -1.72
N SER A 51 1.61 10.61 -1.25
CA SER A 51 1.04 9.44 -0.58
C SER A 51 0.92 9.70 0.92
N ALA A 52 -0.12 9.14 1.53
CA ALA A 52 -0.27 9.10 2.97
C ALA A 52 -0.16 7.65 3.43
N TYR A 53 0.67 7.42 4.42
CA TYR A 53 0.95 6.10 4.96
C TYR A 53 0.32 5.93 6.34
N PHE A 54 0.87 6.59 7.36
CA PHE A 54 0.34 6.54 8.73
C PHE A 54 0.94 7.64 9.61
N ALA A 55 0.20 8.06 10.62
CA ALA A 55 0.76 8.86 11.70
C ALA A 55 1.55 7.92 12.65
N PRO A 56 2.76 8.26 13.10
CA PRO A 56 3.43 9.56 12.96
C PRO A 56 4.30 9.71 11.69
N PHE A 57 4.51 8.68 10.86
CA PHE A 57 5.45 8.72 9.73
C PHE A 57 5.22 9.93 8.81
N ASP A 58 3.96 10.22 8.48
CA ASP A 58 3.64 11.28 7.52
C ASP A 58 4.04 12.67 8.03
N THR A 59 3.94 12.92 9.33
CA THR A 59 4.20 14.22 9.96
C THR A 59 5.57 14.34 10.62
N ASP A 60 6.28 13.22 10.80
CA ASP A 60 7.59 13.21 11.46
C ASP A 60 8.66 13.86 10.59
N LYS A 61 9.14 15.02 11.06
CA LYS A 61 10.20 15.80 10.41
C LYS A 61 11.62 15.38 10.83
N THR A 62 11.75 14.50 11.81
CA THR A 62 13.05 14.01 12.27
C THR A 62 13.59 12.89 11.37
N LEU A 63 12.73 12.26 10.58
CA LEU A 63 13.11 11.21 9.65
C LEU A 63 13.74 11.79 8.38
N ASN A 64 14.83 11.17 7.93
CA ASN A 64 15.43 11.48 6.64
C ASN A 64 14.62 10.80 5.52
N LYS A 65 13.72 11.55 4.90
CA LYS A 65 12.78 11.03 3.89
C LYS A 65 13.10 11.54 2.50
N ARG A 66 13.03 10.67 1.49
CA ARG A 66 13.21 11.02 0.08
C ARG A 66 11.99 10.69 -0.75
N ALA A 67 11.35 11.71 -1.29
CA ALA A 67 10.21 11.58 -2.18
C ALA A 67 10.61 11.12 -3.58
N VAL A 68 9.78 10.31 -4.20
CA VAL A 68 9.84 9.92 -5.62
C VAL A 68 8.43 9.90 -6.21
N THR A 69 8.33 9.73 -7.53
CA THR A 69 7.04 9.81 -8.23
C THR A 69 6.22 8.54 -8.19
N ASN A 70 6.83 7.35 -8.03
CA ASN A 70 6.13 6.07 -8.04
C ASN A 70 6.92 4.93 -7.38
N GLU A 71 6.24 3.84 -7.06
CA GLU A 71 6.79 2.65 -6.39
C GLU A 71 7.89 1.97 -7.21
N SER A 72 7.73 1.88 -8.52
CA SER A 72 8.76 1.26 -9.39
C SER A 72 10.10 1.97 -9.29
N GLN A 73 10.10 3.31 -9.14
CA GLN A 73 11.31 4.08 -8.91
C GLN A 73 11.94 3.78 -7.54
N LEU A 74 11.11 3.67 -6.48
CA LEU A 74 11.59 3.27 -5.14
C LEU A 74 12.26 1.90 -5.17
N ILE A 75 11.62 0.91 -5.78
CA ILE A 75 12.13 -0.46 -5.89
C ILE A 75 13.48 -0.47 -6.61
N LYS A 76 13.60 0.27 -7.72
CA LYS A 76 14.88 0.40 -8.45
C LYS A 76 15.96 1.07 -7.60
N MET A 77 15.61 2.14 -6.87
CA MET A 77 16.56 2.83 -5.97
C MET A 77 17.03 1.93 -4.82
N LEU A 78 16.13 1.12 -4.26
CA LEU A 78 16.46 0.14 -3.23
C LEU A 78 17.38 -0.96 -3.79
N ALA A 79 17.11 -1.44 -5.01
CA ALA A 79 17.91 -2.45 -5.69
C ALA A 79 19.36 -2.01 -5.90
N ILE A 80 19.57 -0.77 -6.36
CA ILE A 80 20.92 -0.20 -6.63
C ILE A 80 21.53 0.53 -5.44
N ARG A 81 20.99 0.32 -4.23
CA ARG A 81 21.50 0.85 -2.96
C ARG A 81 21.51 2.39 -2.84
N ARG A 82 20.69 3.10 -3.62
CA ARG A 82 20.52 4.55 -3.48
C ARG A 82 19.69 4.95 -2.25
N ILE A 83 18.82 4.05 -1.79
CA ILE A 83 18.12 4.13 -0.50
C ILE A 83 18.33 2.81 0.24
N LYS A 84 18.22 2.85 1.57
CA LYS A 84 18.37 1.66 2.42
C LYS A 84 17.02 1.04 2.76
N VAL A 85 16.01 1.87 2.90
CA VAL A 85 14.65 1.52 3.32
C VAL A 85 13.65 2.21 2.38
N MET A 86 12.56 1.55 2.03
CA MET A 86 11.41 2.18 1.40
C MET A 86 10.13 1.82 2.15
N ILE A 87 9.16 2.71 2.10
CA ILE A 87 7.80 2.47 2.61
C ILE A 87 6.84 2.32 1.44
N GLY A 88 5.85 1.44 1.58
CA GLY A 88 4.79 1.25 0.61
C GLY A 88 3.64 0.41 1.18
N THR A 89 2.62 0.16 0.36
CA THR A 89 1.59 -0.84 0.67
C THR A 89 2.00 -2.18 0.08
N ASP A 90 1.85 -3.25 0.85
CA ASP A 90 2.28 -4.59 0.43
C ASP A 90 1.63 -5.03 -0.89
N CYS A 91 0.36 -4.75 -1.09
CA CYS A 91 -0.34 -5.09 -2.32
C CYS A 91 0.33 -4.52 -3.58
N GLN A 92 0.65 -3.23 -3.57
CA GLN A 92 1.23 -2.57 -4.73
C GLN A 92 2.71 -2.92 -4.91
N VAL A 93 3.46 -2.90 -3.81
CA VAL A 93 4.91 -3.13 -3.87
C VAL A 93 5.23 -4.58 -4.23
N ASP A 94 4.55 -5.57 -3.64
CA ASP A 94 4.78 -6.99 -3.97
C ASP A 94 4.46 -7.27 -5.45
N TYR A 95 3.37 -6.68 -5.98
CA TYR A 95 3.04 -6.74 -7.40
C TYR A 95 4.13 -6.11 -8.29
N ASP A 96 4.58 -4.91 -7.95
CA ASP A 96 5.60 -4.21 -8.74
C ASP A 96 6.97 -4.94 -8.69
N ILE A 97 7.34 -5.53 -7.56
CA ILE A 97 8.52 -6.39 -7.43
C ILE A 97 8.43 -7.58 -8.39
N LYS A 98 7.27 -8.25 -8.46
CA LYS A 98 7.02 -9.36 -9.39
C LYS A 98 7.11 -8.89 -10.84
N LYS A 99 6.44 -7.80 -11.17
CA LYS A 99 6.43 -7.21 -12.52
C LYS A 99 7.82 -6.80 -13.00
N LEU A 100 8.68 -6.34 -12.10
CA LEU A 100 10.07 -5.97 -12.40
C LEU A 100 11.04 -7.17 -12.44
N GLY A 101 10.58 -8.38 -12.18
CA GLY A 101 11.43 -9.58 -12.13
C GLY A 101 12.40 -9.60 -10.95
N LEU A 102 12.06 -8.92 -9.85
CA LEU A 102 12.94 -8.75 -8.68
C LEU A 102 12.49 -9.58 -7.46
N ILE A 103 11.70 -10.64 -7.70
CA ILE A 103 11.26 -11.58 -6.65
C ILE A 103 12.49 -12.11 -5.90
N GLY A 104 12.41 -12.16 -4.57
CA GLY A 104 13.48 -12.66 -3.70
C GLY A 104 14.65 -11.68 -3.47
N LYS A 105 14.62 -10.47 -4.08
CA LYS A 105 15.66 -9.45 -3.85
C LYS A 105 15.38 -8.56 -2.64
N PHE A 106 14.13 -8.51 -2.17
CA PHE A 106 13.68 -7.69 -1.07
C PHE A 106 12.93 -8.49 -0.03
N GLU A 107 12.80 -7.91 1.15
CA GLU A 107 11.99 -8.46 2.25
C GLU A 107 11.38 -7.33 3.09
N LYS A 108 10.30 -7.65 3.79
CA LYS A 108 9.65 -6.74 4.72
C LYS A 108 10.45 -6.71 6.04
N THR A 109 10.57 -5.54 6.64
CA THR A 109 11.27 -5.37 7.92
C THR A 109 10.53 -6.05 9.07
N LEU A 110 11.22 -6.24 10.21
CA LEU A 110 10.57 -6.77 11.42
C LEU A 110 9.57 -5.77 12.01
N TYR A 111 9.88 -4.46 11.98
CA TYR A 111 8.91 -3.45 12.35
C TYR A 111 7.78 -3.40 11.32
N LYS A 112 6.57 -3.57 11.81
CA LYS A 112 5.34 -3.47 11.02
C LYS A 112 4.46 -2.40 11.65
N PRO A 113 4.20 -1.28 10.95
CA PRO A 113 3.19 -0.34 11.40
C PRO A 113 1.84 -1.08 11.51
N ASN A 114 1.13 -0.86 12.61
CA ASN A 114 -0.24 -1.39 12.74
C ASN A 114 -1.21 -0.50 11.93
N ASN A 115 -0.97 -0.42 10.63
CA ASN A 115 -1.76 0.39 9.72
C ASN A 115 -2.24 -0.44 8.55
N LYS A 116 -3.55 -0.55 8.43
CA LYS A 116 -4.24 -1.21 7.33
C LYS A 116 -4.83 -0.18 6.37
N VAL A 117 -4.79 -0.49 5.10
CA VAL A 117 -5.32 0.33 4.02
C VAL A 117 -6.46 -0.43 3.36
N ASP A 118 -7.68 -0.12 3.76
CA ASP A 118 -8.88 -0.70 3.17
C ASP A 118 -9.14 -0.09 1.78
N LEU A 119 -9.35 -0.95 0.80
CA LEU A 119 -9.65 -0.60 -0.57
C LEU A 119 -11.15 -0.75 -0.83
N TYR A 120 -11.77 0.35 -1.23
CA TYR A 120 -13.18 0.42 -1.55
C TYR A 120 -13.38 0.74 -3.03
N LEU A 121 -14.44 0.24 -3.62
CA LEU A 121 -14.88 0.75 -4.91
C LEU A 121 -15.45 2.16 -4.68
N GLY A 122 -15.04 3.10 -5.53
CA GLY A 122 -15.49 4.48 -5.48
C GLY A 122 -16.22 4.84 -6.78
N ILE A 123 -17.45 5.33 -6.66
CA ILE A 123 -18.30 5.73 -7.79
C ILE A 123 -18.47 7.24 -7.75
N SER A 124 -18.25 7.90 -8.89
CA SER A 124 -18.54 9.33 -8.98
C SER A 124 -20.02 9.58 -8.72
N LYS A 125 -20.33 10.54 -7.87
CA LYS A 125 -21.73 10.95 -7.63
C LYS A 125 -22.45 11.53 -8.85
N LYS A 126 -21.67 11.82 -9.92
CA LYS A 126 -22.20 12.27 -11.21
C LYS A 126 -22.41 11.13 -12.20
N SER A 127 -22.02 9.90 -11.85
CA SER A 127 -22.19 8.72 -12.71
C SER A 127 -23.60 8.15 -12.54
N GLU A 128 -24.19 7.65 -13.63
CA GLU A 128 -25.45 6.93 -13.59
C GLU A 128 -25.37 5.65 -12.72
N LEU A 129 -24.18 5.06 -12.59
CA LEU A 129 -23.92 3.89 -11.73
C LEU A 129 -24.24 4.14 -10.25
N ILE A 130 -24.43 5.40 -9.85
CA ILE A 130 -24.80 5.72 -8.46
C ILE A 130 -26.17 5.15 -8.09
N ASN A 131 -27.06 5.00 -9.08
CA ASN A 131 -28.40 4.44 -8.88
C ASN A 131 -28.37 2.93 -8.57
N ASP A 132 -27.27 2.25 -8.90
CA ASP A 132 -27.06 0.83 -8.65
C ASP A 132 -26.18 0.56 -7.42
N ILE A 133 -25.94 1.56 -6.58
CA ILE A 133 -24.98 1.44 -5.44
C ILE A 133 -25.32 0.28 -4.51
N ASP A 134 -26.61 0.03 -4.24
CA ASP A 134 -27.03 -1.06 -3.36
C ASP A 134 -26.75 -2.43 -3.98
N LYS A 135 -27.01 -2.57 -5.29
CA LYS A 135 -26.68 -3.77 -6.04
C LYS A 135 -25.17 -4.02 -6.09
N ILE A 136 -24.38 -2.95 -6.25
CA ILE A 136 -22.92 -3.03 -6.24
C ILE A 136 -22.42 -3.45 -4.85
N ASN A 137 -22.97 -2.92 -3.78
CA ASN A 137 -22.64 -3.33 -2.41
C ASN A 137 -22.91 -4.81 -2.21
N GLN A 138 -24.11 -5.30 -2.58
CA GLN A 138 -24.46 -6.70 -2.47
C GLN A 138 -23.51 -7.59 -3.28
N THR A 139 -23.20 -7.21 -4.52
CA THR A 139 -22.27 -7.97 -5.37
C THR A 139 -20.88 -8.08 -4.75
N ILE A 140 -20.39 -7.01 -4.10
CA ILE A 140 -19.09 -7.07 -3.40
C ILE A 140 -19.15 -8.04 -2.22
N GLU A 141 -20.23 -8.04 -1.46
CA GLU A 141 -20.39 -8.98 -0.34
C GLU A 141 -20.45 -10.43 -0.82
N ASP A 142 -21.19 -10.70 -1.90
CA ASP A 142 -21.27 -12.03 -2.52
C ASP A 142 -19.89 -12.51 -2.99
N ILE A 143 -19.14 -11.68 -3.73
CA ILE A 143 -17.79 -11.99 -4.21
C ILE A 143 -16.81 -12.25 -3.05
N LEU A 144 -16.94 -11.53 -1.95
CA LEU A 144 -16.12 -11.73 -0.75
C LEU A 144 -16.47 -13.06 -0.05
N GLN A 145 -17.75 -13.39 0.06
CA GLN A 145 -18.21 -14.66 0.65
C GLN A 145 -17.78 -15.86 -0.19
N GLU A 146 -17.80 -15.75 -1.51
CA GLU A 146 -17.33 -16.77 -2.43
C GLU A 146 -15.80 -16.92 -2.42
N GLY A 147 -15.06 -15.98 -1.81
CA GLY A 147 -13.60 -16.01 -1.74
C GLY A 147 -12.88 -15.63 -3.04
N LEU A 148 -13.60 -15.18 -4.05
CA LEU A 148 -13.07 -14.88 -5.38
C LEU A 148 -11.94 -13.84 -5.36
N ILE A 149 -12.06 -12.78 -4.54
CA ILE A 149 -11.02 -11.76 -4.41
C ILE A 149 -9.71 -12.38 -3.87
N LYS A 150 -9.82 -13.28 -2.89
CA LYS A 150 -8.67 -13.97 -2.31
C LYS A 150 -7.99 -14.87 -3.35
N ASP A 151 -8.76 -15.57 -4.14
CA ASP A 151 -8.25 -16.49 -5.18
C ASP A 151 -7.58 -15.72 -6.33
N TYR A 152 -8.17 -14.59 -6.75
CA TYR A 152 -7.52 -13.71 -7.72
C TYR A 152 -6.24 -13.08 -7.17
N ALA A 153 -6.24 -12.62 -5.93
CA ALA A 153 -5.06 -12.05 -5.29
C ALA A 153 -3.88 -13.03 -5.27
N LYS A 154 -4.12 -14.32 -4.98
CA LYS A 154 -3.08 -15.36 -5.02
C LYS A 154 -2.38 -15.42 -6.38
N LYS A 155 -3.11 -15.35 -7.49
CA LYS A 155 -2.51 -15.37 -8.84
C LYS A 155 -1.52 -14.23 -9.08
N TYR A 156 -1.67 -13.11 -8.39
CA TYR A 156 -0.80 -11.95 -8.53
C TYR A 156 0.39 -11.96 -7.57
N TYR A 157 0.26 -12.56 -6.39
CA TYR A 157 1.27 -12.51 -5.33
C TYR A 157 2.07 -13.81 -5.17
N GLU A 158 1.53 -14.95 -5.59
CA GLU A 158 2.22 -16.23 -5.71
C GLU A 158 2.71 -16.48 -7.15
#